data_e7283240780ec5be2c2017b8254e6fa0
#
_entry.id   e7283240780ec5be2c2017b8254e6fa0
#
_cell.length_a   1.000
_cell.length_b   1.000
_cell.length_c   1.000
_cell.angle_alpha   90.00
_cell.angle_beta   90.00
_cell.angle_gamma   90.00
#
_symmetry.space_group_name_H-M   'P 1'
#
loop_
_entity.id
_entity.type
_entity.pdbx_description
1 polymer ?
#
loop_
_entity_poly.entity_id
_entity_poly.type
_entity_poly.pdbx_seq_one_letter_code
_entity_poly.pdbx_strand_id
1 'polypeptide(L)'
;MLAAAINPNKPLRRRREYALALLLFIAALALIPCAAFQHNGMPRTQRHESHHEIFQLEEEWRTAMLKADIPAMDSLLADDYMAITPNGTLQSKEQSLANLRAGATHFTALEISDRKVRFYGTTALVTSRADASGTTAGGDFSGSYRYTRVYVRNAEGKWKIVSFEASRIRLPGERK
;
A
#
# COMPACT_ATOMS: atom_id res chain seq x y z
N MET A 1 -6.00 -78.39 3.37
CA MET A 1 -4.86 -78.44 2.45
C MET A 1 -5.32 -77.98 1.08
N LEU A 2 -4.98 -76.77 0.69
CA LEU A 2 -5.05 -76.33 -0.70
C LEU A 2 -3.87 -75.38 -0.94
N ALA A 3 -2.84 -75.88 -1.58
CA ALA A 3 -1.69 -75.08 -2.01
C ALA A 3 -2.05 -74.32 -3.28
N ALA A 4 -2.04 -73.02 -3.21
CA ALA A 4 -2.20 -72.16 -4.38
C ALA A 4 -0.88 -72.12 -5.17
N ALA A 5 -0.91 -72.68 -6.38
CA ALA A 5 0.21 -72.72 -7.29
C ALA A 5 0.52 -71.27 -7.80
N ILE A 6 1.75 -70.83 -7.58
CA ILE A 6 2.29 -69.60 -8.12
C ILE A 6 2.63 -69.84 -9.59
N ASN A 7 1.94 -69.15 -10.48
CA ASN A 7 2.18 -69.21 -11.92
C ASN A 7 3.36 -68.31 -12.31
N PRO A 8 4.51 -68.84 -12.78
CA PRO A 8 5.73 -68.07 -13.07
C PRO A 8 5.75 -67.32 -14.40
N ASN A 9 4.67 -67.39 -15.18
CA ASN A 9 4.63 -66.82 -16.56
C ASN A 9 3.75 -65.58 -16.69
N LYS A 10 3.88 -64.56 -15.79
CA LYS A 10 3.35 -63.23 -16.09
C LYS A 10 4.39 -62.45 -16.87
N PRO A 11 4.03 -61.93 -18.07
CA PRO A 11 5.00 -61.37 -19.03
C PRO A 11 5.63 -60.07 -18.48
N LEU A 12 6.94 -60.03 -18.53
CA LEU A 12 7.83 -58.89 -18.30
C LEU A 12 7.49 -57.63 -19.11
N ARG A 13 6.59 -57.77 -20.08
CA ARG A 13 6.14 -56.69 -20.96
C ARG A 13 5.44 -55.53 -20.23
N ARG A 14 4.58 -55.80 -19.24
CA ARG A 14 3.89 -54.78 -18.47
C ARG A 14 4.83 -53.90 -17.63
N ARG A 15 5.93 -54.44 -17.11
CA ARG A 15 6.90 -53.67 -16.33
C ARG A 15 7.63 -52.60 -17.15
N ARG A 16 7.88 -52.87 -18.44
CA ARG A 16 8.50 -51.93 -19.37
C ARG A 16 7.57 -50.76 -19.73
N GLU A 17 6.29 -51.01 -19.87
CA GLU A 17 5.29 -49.95 -20.13
C GLU A 17 5.09 -49.01 -18.97
N TYR A 18 5.08 -49.53 -17.74
CA TYR A 18 5.02 -48.68 -16.52
C TYR A 18 6.33 -47.92 -16.33
N ALA A 19 7.46 -48.47 -16.61
CA ALA A 19 8.75 -47.79 -16.52
C ALA A 19 8.87 -46.66 -17.57
N LEU A 20 8.38 -46.86 -18.78
CA LEU A 20 8.32 -45.83 -19.82
C LEU A 20 7.29 -44.72 -19.47
N ALA A 21 6.11 -45.07 -18.95
CA ALA A 21 5.12 -44.12 -18.50
C ALA A 21 5.60 -43.30 -17.30
N LEU A 22 6.34 -43.89 -16.35
CA LEU A 22 6.93 -43.23 -15.23
C LEU A 22 8.04 -42.25 -15.65
N LEU A 23 8.88 -42.66 -16.61
CA LEU A 23 9.92 -41.77 -17.17
C LEU A 23 9.34 -40.58 -17.94
N LEU A 24 8.26 -40.79 -18.69
CA LEU A 24 7.56 -39.71 -19.39
C LEU A 24 6.86 -38.75 -18.40
N PHE A 25 6.35 -39.26 -17.28
CA PHE A 25 5.72 -38.45 -16.22
C PHE A 25 6.77 -37.60 -15.47
N ILE A 26 7.95 -38.15 -15.22
CA ILE A 26 9.06 -37.42 -14.57
C ILE A 26 9.63 -36.36 -15.55
N ALA A 27 9.71 -36.64 -16.84
CA ALA A 27 10.15 -35.68 -17.85
C ALA A 27 9.15 -34.51 -18.03
N ALA A 28 7.83 -34.76 -17.88
CA ALA A 28 6.80 -33.73 -17.90
C ALA A 28 6.83 -32.80 -16.66
N LEU A 29 7.22 -33.31 -15.47
CA LEU A 29 7.40 -32.51 -14.27
C LEU A 29 8.65 -31.60 -14.34
N ALA A 30 9.66 -31.95 -15.10
CA ALA A 30 10.88 -31.16 -15.27
C ALA A 30 10.71 -29.97 -16.25
N LEU A 31 9.57 -29.90 -16.95
CA LEU A 31 9.22 -28.82 -17.86
C LEU A 31 8.27 -27.77 -17.22
N ILE A 32 7.99 -27.86 -15.91
CA ILE A 32 7.39 -26.74 -15.21
C ILE A 32 8.46 -25.64 -15.23
N PRO A 33 8.28 -24.55 -16.04
CA PRO A 33 9.18 -23.42 -15.91
C PRO A 33 9.07 -23.01 -14.43
N CYS A 34 10.18 -23.07 -13.73
CA CYS A 34 10.33 -22.33 -12.49
C CYS A 34 9.98 -20.90 -12.88
N ALA A 35 8.70 -20.52 -12.74
CA ALA A 35 8.29 -19.13 -12.77
C ALA A 35 9.12 -18.51 -11.65
N ALA A 36 10.32 -18.07 -12.00
CA ALA A 36 11.15 -17.28 -11.13
C ALA A 36 10.20 -16.26 -10.54
N PHE A 37 10.10 -16.23 -9.23
CA PHE A 37 9.43 -15.19 -8.48
C PHE A 37 10.13 -13.91 -8.93
N GLN A 38 9.68 -13.38 -10.08
CA GLN A 38 10.11 -12.08 -10.55
C GLN A 38 9.58 -11.15 -9.47
N HIS A 39 10.49 -10.70 -8.65
CA HIS A 39 10.29 -9.46 -7.91
C HIS A 39 9.94 -8.44 -8.99
N ASN A 40 8.63 -8.24 -9.20
CA ASN A 40 8.10 -7.25 -10.14
C ASN A 40 8.43 -5.86 -9.59
N GLY A 41 9.72 -5.55 -9.56
CA GLY A 41 10.19 -4.20 -9.35
C GLY A 41 9.66 -3.38 -10.53
N MET A 42 8.90 -2.34 -10.22
CA MET A 42 8.40 -1.38 -11.21
C MET A 42 9.56 -0.96 -12.14
N PRO A 43 9.40 -0.98 -13.48
CA PRO A 43 10.41 -0.51 -14.42
C PRO A 43 10.88 0.90 -14.09
N ARG A 44 12.13 1.25 -14.39
CA ARG A 44 12.71 2.55 -14.02
C ARG A 44 11.92 3.74 -14.54
N THR A 45 11.47 3.71 -15.79
CA THR A 45 10.64 4.75 -16.41
C THR A 45 9.32 4.90 -15.69
N GLN A 46 8.59 3.82 -15.46
CA GLN A 46 7.32 3.82 -14.73
C GLN A 46 7.50 4.30 -13.29
N ARG A 47 8.61 3.97 -12.63
CA ARG A 47 8.92 4.45 -11.29
C ARG A 47 9.13 5.96 -11.26
N HIS A 48 9.80 6.51 -12.28
CA HIS A 48 10.02 7.96 -12.39
C HIS A 48 8.71 8.71 -12.59
N GLU A 49 7.86 8.24 -13.50
CA GLU A 49 6.52 8.81 -13.74
C GLU A 49 5.66 8.73 -12.48
N SER A 50 5.58 7.56 -11.83
CA SER A 50 4.85 7.38 -10.58
C SER A 50 5.37 8.25 -9.44
N HIS A 51 6.68 8.52 -9.40
CA HIS A 51 7.27 9.43 -8.43
C HIS A 51 6.74 10.85 -8.63
N HIS A 52 6.70 11.33 -9.87
CA HIS A 52 6.19 12.64 -10.22
C HIS A 52 4.70 12.76 -9.90
N GLU A 53 3.88 11.75 -10.26
CA GLU A 53 2.46 11.68 -9.92
C GLU A 53 2.22 11.79 -8.40
N ILE A 54 2.94 11.02 -7.59
CA ILE A 54 2.80 11.06 -6.12
C ILE A 54 3.19 12.45 -5.58
N PHE A 55 4.24 13.08 -6.10
CA PHE A 55 4.62 14.43 -5.67
C PHE A 55 3.53 15.47 -5.99
N GLN A 56 2.90 15.38 -7.15
CA GLN A 56 1.78 16.25 -7.52
C GLN A 56 0.58 16.04 -6.58
N LEU A 57 0.20 14.79 -6.30
CA LEU A 57 -0.90 14.47 -5.39
C LEU A 57 -0.64 14.94 -3.95
N GLU A 58 0.61 14.89 -3.48
CA GLU A 58 0.99 15.45 -2.19
C GLU A 58 0.79 16.97 -2.13
N GLU A 59 1.10 17.70 -3.21
CA GLU A 59 0.88 19.15 -3.30
C GLU A 59 -0.61 19.50 -3.48
N GLU A 60 -1.37 18.70 -4.22
CA GLU A 60 -2.83 18.82 -4.32
C GLU A 60 -3.47 18.65 -2.94
N TRP A 61 -3.07 17.59 -2.22
CA TRP A 61 -3.54 17.35 -0.86
C TRP A 61 -3.22 18.54 0.07
N ARG A 62 -1.97 19.04 0.05
CA ARG A 62 -1.56 20.20 0.85
C ARG A 62 -2.41 21.42 0.54
N THR A 63 -2.62 21.70 -0.73
CA THR A 63 -3.42 22.82 -1.20
C THR A 63 -4.88 22.69 -0.79
N ALA A 64 -5.46 21.49 -0.95
CA ALA A 64 -6.85 21.20 -0.56
C ALA A 64 -7.05 21.35 0.95
N MET A 65 -6.09 20.91 1.77
CA MET A 65 -6.15 21.08 3.22
C MET A 65 -6.10 22.55 3.62
N LEU A 66 -5.20 23.36 3.05
CA LEU A 66 -5.08 24.79 3.34
C LEU A 66 -6.32 25.59 2.91
N LYS A 67 -6.98 25.18 1.84
CA LYS A 67 -8.18 25.83 1.29
C LYS A 67 -9.50 25.25 1.83
N ALA A 68 -9.45 24.18 2.62
CA ALA A 68 -10.60 23.36 3.00
C ALA A 68 -11.44 22.95 1.76
N ASP A 69 -10.76 22.57 0.67
CA ASP A 69 -11.38 22.14 -0.59
C ASP A 69 -11.90 20.71 -0.47
N ILE A 70 -13.19 20.59 -0.10
CA ILE A 70 -13.83 19.27 0.11
C ILE A 70 -13.89 18.44 -1.17
N PRO A 71 -14.28 18.97 -2.36
CA PRO A 71 -14.27 18.21 -3.61
C PRO A 71 -12.89 17.66 -3.97
N ALA A 72 -11.84 18.47 -3.85
CA ALA A 72 -10.48 18.02 -4.10
C ALA A 72 -10.06 16.92 -3.11
N MET A 73 -10.32 17.09 -1.82
CA MET A 73 -10.05 16.06 -0.81
C MET A 73 -10.82 14.77 -1.09
N ASP A 74 -12.10 14.84 -1.42
CA ASP A 74 -12.92 13.67 -1.75
C ASP A 74 -12.34 12.90 -2.94
N SER A 75 -11.86 13.61 -3.95
CA SER A 75 -11.25 13.02 -5.14
C SER A 75 -9.93 12.30 -4.85
N LEU A 76 -9.17 12.74 -3.86
CA LEU A 76 -7.88 12.15 -3.47
C LEU A 76 -8.04 10.89 -2.61
N LEU A 77 -9.07 10.84 -1.76
CA LEU A 77 -9.30 9.74 -0.82
C LEU A 77 -9.98 8.56 -1.49
N ALA A 78 -9.56 7.34 -1.15
CA ALA A 78 -10.27 6.10 -1.49
C ALA A 78 -11.56 5.98 -0.66
N ASP A 79 -12.53 5.18 -1.12
CA ASP A 79 -13.80 5.01 -0.40
C ASP A 79 -13.60 4.28 0.94
N ASP A 80 -12.62 3.39 1.03
CA ASP A 80 -12.20 2.67 2.23
C ASP A 80 -11.07 3.38 3.02
N TYR A 81 -10.88 4.68 2.78
CA TYR A 81 -9.86 5.47 3.46
C TYR A 81 -9.98 5.44 4.97
N MET A 82 -8.83 5.35 5.64
CA MET A 82 -8.69 5.35 7.08
C MET A 82 -7.55 6.26 7.52
N ALA A 83 -7.79 7.10 8.51
CA ALA A 83 -6.79 7.98 9.11
C ALA A 83 -6.63 7.75 10.61
N ILE A 84 -5.40 7.90 11.10
CA ILE A 84 -5.08 8.04 12.51
C ILE A 84 -4.52 9.45 12.71
N THR A 85 -5.24 10.27 13.47
CA THR A 85 -4.85 11.64 13.77
C THR A 85 -3.75 11.69 14.83
N PRO A 86 -3.04 12.82 15.02
CA PRO A 86 -1.97 12.94 16.01
C PRO A 86 -2.37 12.67 17.47
N ASN A 87 -3.66 12.74 17.78
CA ASN A 87 -4.21 12.39 19.10
C ASN A 87 -4.69 10.93 19.20
N GLY A 88 -4.46 10.10 18.15
CA GLY A 88 -4.82 8.69 18.13
C GLY A 88 -6.26 8.40 17.68
N THR A 89 -7.03 9.40 17.25
CA THR A 89 -8.41 9.18 16.77
C THR A 89 -8.40 8.53 15.39
N LEU A 90 -9.14 7.43 15.25
CA LEU A 90 -9.40 6.79 13.96
C LEU A 90 -10.55 7.52 13.26
N GLN A 91 -10.40 7.80 11.97
CA GLN A 91 -11.39 8.49 11.14
C GLN A 91 -11.56 7.78 9.80
N SER A 92 -12.81 7.62 9.35
CA SER A 92 -13.14 7.23 7.98
C SER A 92 -13.02 8.42 7.01
N LYS A 93 -13.22 8.16 5.71
CA LYS A 93 -13.32 9.20 4.67
C LYS A 93 -14.40 10.23 5.02
N GLU A 94 -15.61 9.74 5.32
CA GLU A 94 -16.77 10.59 5.62
C GLU A 94 -16.51 11.47 6.85
N GLN A 95 -15.93 10.91 7.92
CA GLN A 95 -15.58 11.64 9.12
C GLN A 95 -14.52 12.70 8.86
N SER A 96 -13.49 12.37 8.07
CA SER A 96 -12.42 13.30 7.70
C SER A 96 -12.95 14.47 6.87
N LEU A 97 -13.80 14.20 5.88
CA LEU A 97 -14.44 15.24 5.06
C LEU A 97 -15.46 16.07 5.87
N ALA A 98 -16.22 15.45 6.77
CA ALA A 98 -17.14 16.16 7.67
C ALA A 98 -16.39 17.11 8.60
N ASN A 99 -15.28 16.66 9.20
CA ASN A 99 -14.44 17.50 10.07
C ASN A 99 -13.82 18.68 9.30
N LEU A 100 -13.36 18.45 8.07
CA LEU A 100 -12.82 19.51 7.22
C LEU A 100 -13.91 20.53 6.86
N ARG A 101 -15.12 20.06 6.49
CA ARG A 101 -16.29 20.93 6.17
C ARG A 101 -16.75 21.73 7.36
N ALA A 102 -16.71 21.14 8.56
CA ALA A 102 -17.09 21.81 9.80
C ALA A 102 -16.02 22.79 10.30
N GLY A 103 -14.84 22.86 9.67
CA GLY A 103 -13.72 23.67 10.15
C GLY A 103 -13.17 23.17 11.51
N ALA A 104 -13.37 21.89 11.85
CA ALA A 104 -12.87 21.31 13.10
C ALA A 104 -11.35 21.43 13.23
N THR A 105 -10.66 21.51 12.09
CA THR A 105 -9.24 21.90 11.98
C THR A 105 -9.10 22.81 10.76
N HIS A 106 -8.56 23.99 10.95
CA HIS A 106 -8.24 24.93 9.90
C HIS A 106 -6.74 25.21 9.90
N PHE A 107 -6.06 24.81 8.81
CA PHE A 107 -4.63 25.06 8.66
C PHE A 107 -4.40 26.47 8.11
N THR A 108 -3.57 27.26 8.78
CA THR A 108 -3.09 28.57 8.31
C THR A 108 -1.73 28.47 7.63
N ALA A 109 -0.93 27.47 8.03
CA ALA A 109 0.33 27.12 7.38
C ALA A 109 0.56 25.62 7.42
N LEU A 110 1.13 25.09 6.35
CA LEU A 110 1.46 23.67 6.22
C LEU A 110 2.68 23.53 5.29
N GLU A 111 3.87 23.42 5.89
CA GLU A 111 5.12 23.26 5.18
C GLU A 111 5.56 21.80 5.23
N ILE A 112 5.82 21.21 4.05
CA ILE A 112 6.18 19.79 3.92
C ILE A 112 7.66 19.67 3.55
N SER A 113 8.38 18.83 4.30
CA SER A 113 9.81 18.56 4.11
C SER A 113 10.15 17.08 4.32
N ASP A 114 11.40 16.70 4.05
CA ASP A 114 11.93 15.35 4.26
C ASP A 114 11.02 14.24 3.71
N ARG A 115 10.48 14.46 2.48
CA ARG A 115 9.60 13.52 1.79
C ARG A 115 10.41 12.34 1.24
N LYS A 116 9.97 11.13 1.57
CA LYS A 116 10.50 9.87 1.03
C LYS A 116 9.37 9.04 0.46
N VAL A 117 9.58 8.51 -0.73
CA VAL A 117 8.60 7.67 -1.44
C VAL A 117 9.19 6.30 -1.73
N ARG A 118 8.45 5.25 -1.45
CA ARG A 118 8.78 3.87 -1.81
C ARG A 118 7.61 3.23 -2.53
N PHE A 119 7.89 2.45 -3.57
CA PHE A 119 6.89 1.75 -4.37
C PHE A 119 6.96 0.25 -4.15
N TYR A 120 5.79 -0.37 -4.00
CA TYR A 120 5.56 -1.80 -3.85
C TYR A 120 4.44 -2.21 -4.81
N GLY A 121 4.77 -2.54 -6.06
CA GLY A 121 3.76 -2.78 -7.11
C GLY A 121 2.87 -1.56 -7.32
N THR A 122 1.58 -1.72 -7.10
CA THR A 122 0.55 -0.67 -7.21
C THR A 122 0.40 0.19 -5.95
N THR A 123 1.29 0.04 -4.97
CA THR A 123 1.26 0.78 -3.71
C THR A 123 2.44 1.74 -3.61
N ALA A 124 2.19 2.96 -3.16
CA ALA A 124 3.23 3.92 -2.80
C ALA A 124 3.12 4.26 -1.30
N LEU A 125 4.24 4.13 -0.60
CA LEU A 125 4.40 4.55 0.79
C LEU A 125 5.14 5.89 0.80
N VAL A 126 4.52 6.92 1.36
CA VAL A 126 5.09 8.25 1.51
C VAL A 126 5.29 8.54 2.99
N THR A 127 6.48 8.99 3.37
CA THR A 127 6.72 9.57 4.69
C THR A 127 7.23 10.98 4.53
N SER A 128 6.78 11.91 5.36
CA SER A 128 7.21 13.31 5.33
C SER A 128 7.18 13.94 6.72
N ARG A 129 7.88 15.04 6.86
CA ARG A 129 7.74 15.96 7.97
C ARG A 129 6.80 17.10 7.54
N ALA A 130 5.90 17.49 8.44
CA ALA A 130 5.04 18.66 8.28
C ALA A 130 5.27 19.61 9.44
N ASP A 131 5.56 20.88 9.16
CA ASP A 131 5.49 21.96 10.12
C ASP A 131 4.18 22.68 9.85
N ALA A 132 3.26 22.62 10.82
CA ALA A 132 1.86 23.02 10.65
C ALA A 132 1.41 23.97 11.75
N SER A 133 0.58 24.95 11.38
CA SER A 133 -0.13 25.81 12.31
C SER A 133 -1.55 26.05 11.85
N GLY A 134 -2.42 26.43 12.78
CA GLY A 134 -3.82 26.65 12.50
C GLY A 134 -4.66 26.73 13.76
N THR A 135 -5.96 26.50 13.61
CA THR A 135 -6.94 26.52 14.69
C THR A 135 -7.72 25.23 14.76
N THR A 136 -8.13 24.85 15.96
CA THR A 136 -9.08 23.77 16.26
C THR A 136 -10.14 24.30 17.24
N ALA A 137 -11.13 23.46 17.56
CA ALA A 137 -12.09 23.77 18.62
C ALA A 137 -11.42 23.98 19.98
N GLY A 138 -10.21 23.47 20.22
CA GLY A 138 -9.41 23.65 21.42
C GLY A 138 -8.52 24.89 21.40
N GLY A 139 -8.56 25.73 20.36
CA GLY A 139 -7.73 26.90 20.16
C GLY A 139 -6.63 26.70 19.10
N ASP A 140 -5.68 27.64 19.11
CA ASP A 140 -4.56 27.64 18.16
C ASP A 140 -3.62 26.47 18.39
N PHE A 141 -3.06 25.94 17.32
CA PHE A 141 -2.01 24.94 17.37
C PHE A 141 -0.84 25.32 16.45
N SER A 142 0.34 24.92 16.85
CA SER A 142 1.51 24.86 15.96
C SER A 142 2.38 23.70 16.39
N GLY A 143 3.12 23.14 15.44
CA GLY A 143 4.05 22.04 15.74
C GLY A 143 4.57 21.33 14.51
N SER A 144 5.56 20.48 14.80
CA SER A 144 6.14 19.58 13.82
C SER A 144 5.53 18.20 13.94
N TYR A 145 5.26 17.58 12.82
CA TYR A 145 4.66 16.25 12.73
C TYR A 145 5.47 15.37 11.78
N ARG A 146 5.48 14.08 12.04
CA ARG A 146 5.88 13.06 11.09
C ARG A 146 4.61 12.34 10.65
N TYR A 147 4.42 12.19 9.34
CA TYR A 147 3.28 11.43 8.84
C TYR A 147 3.70 10.35 7.86
N THR A 148 2.86 9.34 7.77
CA THR A 148 2.90 8.31 6.73
C THR A 148 1.60 8.35 5.96
N ARG A 149 1.68 8.24 4.64
CA ARG A 149 0.53 8.13 3.74
C ARG A 149 0.74 6.97 2.80
N VAL A 150 -0.31 6.18 2.62
CA VAL A 150 -0.31 5.05 1.69
C VAL A 150 -1.23 5.39 0.53
N TYR A 151 -0.69 5.30 -0.66
CA TYR A 151 -1.43 5.40 -1.92
C TYR A 151 -1.55 4.03 -2.54
N VAL A 152 -2.71 3.74 -3.15
CA VAL A 152 -2.93 2.56 -3.97
C VAL A 152 -3.44 3.01 -5.34
N ARG A 153 -2.92 2.40 -6.40
CA ARG A 153 -3.40 2.64 -7.76
C ARG A 153 -4.65 1.79 -7.98
N ASN A 154 -5.78 2.41 -8.24
CA ASN A 154 -7.06 1.74 -8.47
C ASN A 154 -7.13 1.07 -9.85
N ALA A 155 -8.25 0.42 -10.18
CA ALA A 155 -8.45 -0.29 -11.45
C ALA A 155 -8.40 0.65 -12.68
N GLU A 156 -8.74 1.93 -12.50
CA GLU A 156 -8.67 2.98 -13.52
C GLU A 156 -7.26 3.57 -13.66
N GLY A 157 -6.28 3.02 -12.94
CA GLY A 157 -4.89 3.48 -12.96
C GLY A 157 -4.61 4.75 -12.17
N LYS A 158 -5.58 5.25 -11.39
CA LYS A 158 -5.43 6.47 -10.58
C LYS A 158 -4.95 6.13 -9.17
N TRP A 159 -4.03 6.94 -8.64
CA TRP A 159 -3.61 6.84 -7.25
C TRP A 159 -4.68 7.41 -6.32
N LYS A 160 -5.00 6.68 -5.26
CA LYS A 160 -5.89 7.10 -4.18
C LYS A 160 -5.21 6.91 -2.83
N ILE A 161 -5.45 7.82 -1.91
CA ILE A 161 -4.99 7.70 -0.53
C ILE A 161 -5.90 6.71 0.19
N VAL A 162 -5.34 5.60 0.67
CA VAL A 162 -6.07 4.58 1.45
C VAL A 162 -5.79 4.69 2.94
N SER A 163 -4.65 5.25 3.33
CA SER A 163 -4.30 5.40 4.74
C SER A 163 -3.45 6.64 5.00
N PHE A 164 -3.66 7.22 6.16
CA PHE A 164 -2.88 8.32 6.69
C PHE A 164 -2.68 8.13 8.21
N GLU A 165 -1.47 8.38 8.66
CA GLU A 165 -1.15 8.45 10.08
C GLU A 165 -0.19 9.60 10.33
N ALA A 166 -0.44 10.39 11.38
CA ALA A 166 0.46 11.46 11.81
C ALA A 166 0.76 11.38 13.30
N SER A 167 2.02 11.66 13.64
CA SER A 167 2.49 11.77 15.02
C SER A 167 3.20 13.09 15.23
N ARG A 168 2.94 13.73 16.37
CA ARG A 168 3.65 14.96 16.75
C ARG A 168 5.12 14.64 17.07
N ILE A 169 6.03 15.41 16.49
CA ILE A 169 7.44 15.39 16.84
C ILE A 169 7.60 16.22 18.12
N ARG A 170 8.08 15.59 19.18
CA ARG A 170 8.38 16.28 20.44
C ARG A 170 9.87 16.45 20.57
N LEU A 171 10.29 17.62 21.01
CA LEU A 171 11.69 17.87 21.35
C LEU A 171 12.02 17.23 22.70
N PRO A 172 13.28 16.81 22.93
CA PRO A 172 13.70 16.34 24.24
C PRO A 172 13.43 17.42 25.32
N GLY A 173 12.71 17.05 26.38
CA GLY A 173 12.32 17.96 27.47
C GLY A 173 10.94 18.61 27.31
N GLU A 174 10.23 18.45 26.20
CA GLU A 174 8.86 18.90 26.05
C GLU A 174 7.90 17.99 26.87
N ARG A 175 7.22 18.57 27.89
CA ARG A 175 6.29 17.82 28.75
C ARG A 175 5.03 17.43 27.98
N LYS A 176 4.41 16.31 28.42
CA LYS A 176 3.12 15.84 27.89
C LYS A 176 2.00 16.83 28.21
#